data_5b7b4ac86ffe5bd861e83af892f3457f
#
_entry.id   5b7b4ac86ffe5bd861e83af892f3457f
#
_cell.length_a   1.000
_cell.length_b   1.000
_cell.length_c   1.000
_cell.angle_alpha   90.00
_cell.angle_beta   90.00
_cell.angle_gamma   90.00
#
_symmetry.space_group_name_H-M   'P 1'
#
loop_
_entity.id
_entity.type
_entity.pdbx_description
1 polymer ?
#
loop_
_entity_poly.entity_id
_entity_poly.type
_entity_poly.pdbx_seq_one_letter_code
_entity_poly.pdbx_strand_id
1 'polypeptide(L)'
;MLPAISPQEAFERFSKGEARLVDIRETDEYTQEFVPGSRLIPLSIIAKHPLKDADAPDKPIVFFCHSGNRTANASDLLERLAGDVQAYRLDGGISGWEKAGLPVEHISSTI
;
A
#
# COMPACT_ATOMS: atom_id res chain seq x y z
N MET A 1 6.23 14.73 -5.04
CA MET A 1 5.39 14.17 -3.97
C MET A 1 4.29 13.31 -4.56
N LEU A 2 4.03 12.18 -3.96
CA LEU A 2 2.95 11.29 -4.41
C LEU A 2 1.60 11.94 -4.16
N PRO A 3 0.71 11.91 -5.16
CA PRO A 3 -0.67 12.35 -4.92
C PRO A 3 -1.39 11.37 -4.00
N ALA A 4 -2.34 11.89 -3.22
CA ALA A 4 -3.17 11.07 -2.36
C ALA A 4 -4.31 10.46 -3.16
N ILE A 5 -4.76 9.28 -2.76
CA ILE A 5 -5.93 8.63 -3.31
C ILE A 5 -6.82 8.20 -2.15
N SER A 6 -8.12 8.34 -2.30
CA SER A 6 -9.05 7.93 -1.26
C SER A 6 -9.13 6.42 -1.14
N PRO A 7 -9.48 5.89 0.05
CA PRO A 7 -9.66 4.45 0.21
C PRO A 7 -10.65 3.85 -0.79
N GLN A 8 -11.77 4.52 -1.01
CA GLN A 8 -12.78 4.02 -1.94
C GLN A 8 -12.30 3.96 -3.37
N GLU A 9 -11.61 5.00 -3.84
CA GLU A 9 -11.07 4.99 -5.20
C GLU A 9 -9.97 3.94 -5.35
N ALA A 10 -9.12 3.81 -4.33
CA ALA A 10 -8.06 2.79 -4.36
C ALA A 10 -8.66 1.39 -4.41
N PHE A 11 -9.69 1.13 -3.59
CA PHE A 11 -10.37 -0.16 -3.59
C PHE A 11 -11.02 -0.47 -4.93
N GLU A 12 -11.67 0.54 -5.51
CA GLU A 12 -12.34 0.38 -6.81
C GLU A 12 -11.33 0.00 -7.89
N ARG A 13 -10.23 0.70 -7.97
CA ARG A 13 -9.18 0.39 -8.95
C ARG A 13 -8.55 -0.97 -8.70
N PHE A 14 -8.24 -1.27 -7.45
CA PHE A 14 -7.66 -2.56 -7.08
C PHE A 14 -8.60 -3.71 -7.42
N SER A 15 -9.89 -3.56 -7.13
CA SER A 15 -10.90 -4.59 -7.40
C SER A 15 -11.05 -4.89 -8.89
N LYS A 16 -10.81 -3.89 -9.73
CA LYS A 16 -10.86 -4.04 -11.19
C LYS A 16 -9.54 -4.52 -11.78
N GLY A 17 -8.54 -4.77 -10.95
CA GLY A 17 -7.21 -5.16 -11.41
C GLY A 17 -6.41 -4.02 -12.02
N GLU A 18 -6.77 -2.77 -11.71
CA GLU A 18 -6.16 -1.57 -12.30
C GLU A 18 -5.14 -0.89 -11.39
N ALA A 19 -4.88 -1.45 -10.22
CA ALA A 19 -3.88 -0.94 -9.30
C ALA A 19 -3.35 -2.02 -8.40
N ARG A 20 -2.11 -1.84 -7.94
CA ARG A 20 -1.49 -2.71 -6.93
C ARG A 20 -1.51 -1.98 -5.60
N LEU A 21 -1.69 -2.74 -4.52
CA LEU A 21 -1.60 -2.19 -3.17
C LEU A 21 -0.28 -2.66 -2.55
N VAL A 22 0.55 -1.72 -2.16
CA VAL A 22 1.84 -2.02 -1.53
C VAL A 22 1.86 -1.47 -0.12
N ASP A 23 1.91 -2.38 0.86
CA ASP A 23 1.98 -2.06 2.27
C ASP A 23 3.44 -1.85 2.66
N ILE A 24 3.78 -0.66 3.11
CA ILE A 24 5.15 -0.33 3.50
C ILE A 24 5.38 -0.40 5.02
N ARG A 25 4.38 -0.93 5.75
CA ARG A 25 4.54 -1.15 7.21
C ARG A 25 5.56 -2.26 7.46
N GLU A 26 5.95 -2.44 8.69
CA GLU A 26 6.89 -3.49 9.03
C GLU A 26 6.17 -4.84 9.19
N THR A 27 6.93 -5.92 9.16
CA THR A 27 6.39 -7.27 9.17
C THR A 27 5.49 -7.56 10.37
N ASP A 28 5.87 -7.07 11.54
CA ASP A 28 5.10 -7.30 12.77
C ASP A 28 3.72 -6.64 12.71
N GLU A 29 3.60 -5.50 12.03
CA GLU A 29 2.31 -4.86 11.84
C GLU A 29 1.45 -5.68 10.87
N TYR A 30 2.05 -6.12 9.77
CA TYR A 30 1.34 -6.88 8.74
C TYR A 30 0.81 -8.20 9.29
N THR A 31 1.55 -8.84 10.18
CA THR A 31 1.12 -10.13 10.75
C THR A 31 -0.05 -10.00 11.72
N GLN A 32 -0.40 -8.79 12.15
CA GLN A 32 -1.56 -8.58 13.02
C GLN A 32 -2.82 -8.26 12.23
N GLU A 33 -2.69 -7.46 11.22
CA GLU A 33 -3.79 -7.14 10.32
C GLU A 33 -3.24 -6.74 8.96
N PHE A 34 -3.97 -7.03 7.90
CA PHE A 34 -3.53 -6.68 6.56
C PHE A 34 -4.71 -6.52 5.62
N VAL A 35 -4.47 -5.81 4.51
CA VAL A 35 -5.44 -5.69 3.44
C VAL A 35 -5.29 -6.90 2.51
N PRO A 36 -6.34 -7.72 2.33
CA PRO A 36 -6.25 -8.87 1.43
C PRO A 36 -5.82 -8.46 0.03
N GLY A 37 -4.84 -9.18 -0.50
CA GLY A 37 -4.31 -8.89 -1.83
C GLY A 37 -3.22 -7.84 -1.89
N SER A 38 -2.90 -7.19 -0.77
CA SER A 38 -1.79 -6.25 -0.74
C SER A 38 -0.47 -7.00 -0.64
N ARG A 39 0.58 -6.36 -1.15
CA ARG A 39 1.93 -6.90 -1.06
C ARG A 39 2.70 -6.13 0.02
N LEU A 40 3.34 -6.87 0.91
CA LEU A 40 4.17 -6.26 1.95
C LEU A 40 5.59 -6.03 1.44
N ILE A 41 6.01 -4.77 1.44
CA ILE A 41 7.40 -4.41 1.20
C ILE A 41 7.76 -3.36 2.23
N PRO A 42 8.30 -3.77 3.38
CA PRO A 42 8.58 -2.84 4.47
C PRO A 42 9.47 -1.67 4.05
N LEU A 43 9.15 -0.49 4.56
CA LEU A 43 9.91 0.72 4.23
C LEU A 43 11.40 0.55 4.55
N SER A 44 11.73 -0.21 5.58
CA SER A 44 13.11 -0.45 5.99
C SER A 44 13.94 -1.16 4.91
N ILE A 45 13.29 -1.89 3.99
CA ILE A 45 14.01 -2.65 2.96
C ILE A 45 13.59 -2.29 1.54
N ILE A 46 12.62 -1.40 1.38
CA ILE A 46 11.99 -1.14 0.08
C ILE A 46 12.98 -0.65 -0.99
N ALA A 47 14.01 0.06 -0.59
CA ALA A 47 15.01 0.57 -1.54
C ALA A 47 15.80 -0.56 -2.21
N LYS A 48 15.79 -1.76 -1.62
CA LYS A 48 16.51 -2.92 -2.13
C LYS A 48 15.60 -3.88 -2.90
N HIS A 49 14.31 -3.59 -2.96
CA HIS A 49 13.34 -4.46 -3.63
C HIS A 49 12.85 -3.85 -4.92
N PRO A 50 12.80 -4.63 -6.00
CA PRO A 50 12.16 -4.15 -7.22
C PRO A 50 10.66 -4.06 -7.00
N LEU A 51 10.08 -2.94 -7.43
CA LEU A 51 8.64 -2.73 -7.35
C LEU A 51 7.92 -3.25 -8.58
N LYS A 52 8.66 -3.77 -9.54
CA LYS A 52 8.07 -4.32 -10.75
C LYS A 52 7.48 -5.68 -10.46
N ASP A 53 6.24 -5.84 -10.86
CA ASP A 53 5.55 -7.11 -10.81
C ASP A 53 5.69 -7.74 -12.19
N ALA A 54 6.15 -8.97 -12.25
CA ALA A 54 6.35 -9.67 -13.52
C ALA A 54 5.05 -9.77 -14.33
N ASP A 55 3.90 -9.86 -13.63
CA ASP A 55 2.61 -10.00 -14.26
C ASP A 55 1.93 -8.67 -14.59
N ALA A 56 2.38 -7.56 -13.99
CA ALA A 56 1.74 -6.26 -14.18
C ALA A 56 2.74 -5.12 -13.97
N PRO A 57 3.79 -5.05 -14.81
CA PRO A 57 4.89 -4.10 -14.57
C PRO A 57 4.48 -2.63 -14.70
N ASP A 58 3.42 -2.33 -15.43
CA ASP A 58 2.98 -0.95 -15.66
C ASP A 58 1.76 -0.57 -14.84
N LYS A 59 1.29 -1.47 -13.99
CA LYS A 59 0.08 -1.20 -13.20
C LYS A 59 0.39 -0.15 -12.13
N PRO A 60 -0.47 0.86 -11.97
CA PRO A 60 -0.29 1.85 -10.90
C PRO A 60 -0.16 1.23 -9.53
N ILE A 61 0.61 1.92 -8.68
CA ILE A 61 0.89 1.45 -7.32
C ILE A 61 0.24 2.40 -6.32
N VAL A 62 -0.46 1.84 -5.33
CA VAL A 62 -0.94 2.60 -4.17
C VAL A 62 -0.12 2.15 -2.98
N PHE A 63 0.74 3.03 -2.48
CA PHE A 63 1.51 2.78 -1.27
C PHE A 63 0.69 3.16 -0.04
N PHE A 64 0.78 2.37 1.01
CA PHE A 64 0.09 2.73 2.25
C PHE A 64 0.88 2.27 3.49
N CYS A 65 0.60 2.95 4.58
CA CYS A 65 1.12 2.61 5.91
C CYS A 65 -0.06 2.55 6.88
N HIS A 66 0.17 2.80 8.17
CA HIS A 66 -0.91 2.71 9.15
C HIS A 66 -1.88 3.88 9.03
N SER A 67 -1.38 5.12 9.10
CA SER A 67 -2.21 6.32 9.16
C SER A 67 -1.91 7.35 8.06
N GLY A 68 -0.95 7.05 7.20
CA GLY A 68 -0.57 7.96 6.11
C GLY A 68 0.70 8.77 6.37
N ASN A 69 1.22 8.75 7.60
CA ASN A 69 2.39 9.57 7.94
C ASN A 69 3.68 9.07 7.28
N ARG A 70 3.92 7.76 7.32
CA ARG A 70 5.13 7.20 6.74
C ARG A 70 5.17 7.37 5.24
N THR A 71 4.04 7.18 4.55
CA THR A 71 3.97 7.38 3.10
C THR A 71 4.15 8.84 2.73
N ALA A 72 3.61 9.75 3.51
CA ALA A 72 3.80 11.17 3.27
C ALA A 72 5.27 11.57 3.46
N ASN A 73 5.89 11.09 4.54
CA ASN A 73 7.29 11.42 4.84
C ASN A 73 8.26 10.78 3.85
N ALA A 74 7.94 9.59 3.33
CA ALA A 74 8.78 8.88 2.37
C ALA A 74 8.35 9.11 0.92
N SER A 75 7.47 10.07 0.67
CA SER A 75 6.85 10.28 -0.62
C SER A 75 7.86 10.41 -1.77
N ASP A 76 8.91 11.18 -1.57
CA ASP A 76 9.92 11.38 -2.62
C ASP A 76 10.69 10.10 -2.93
N LEU A 77 11.01 9.32 -1.90
CA LEU A 77 11.67 8.04 -2.09
C LEU A 77 10.76 7.08 -2.85
N LEU A 78 9.50 6.98 -2.43
CA LEU A 78 8.55 6.05 -3.06
C LEU A 78 8.28 6.44 -4.51
N GLU A 79 8.16 7.73 -4.79
CA GLU A 79 7.97 8.22 -6.14
C GLU A 79 9.17 7.86 -7.04
N ARG A 80 10.37 8.03 -6.51
CA ARG A 80 11.59 7.68 -7.23
C ARG A 80 11.65 6.18 -7.52
N LEU A 81 11.29 5.36 -6.54
CA LEU A 81 11.31 3.90 -6.70
C LEU A 81 10.27 3.41 -7.69
N ALA A 82 9.13 4.11 -7.79
CA ALA A 82 8.10 3.76 -8.75
C ALA A 82 8.53 4.06 -10.20
N GLY A 83 9.46 5.02 -10.37
CA GLY A 83 9.97 5.37 -11.69
C GLY A 83 8.89 5.94 -12.59
N ASP A 84 8.68 5.32 -13.74
CA ASP A 84 7.69 5.78 -14.71
C ASP A 84 6.28 5.27 -14.42
N VAL A 85 6.14 4.41 -13.43
CA VAL A 85 4.83 3.88 -13.06
C VAL A 85 4.09 4.90 -12.20
N GLN A 86 2.81 5.12 -12.48
CA GLN A 86 2.01 6.03 -11.70
C GLN A 86 1.84 5.50 -10.29
N ALA A 87 2.05 6.37 -9.31
CA ALA A 87 2.01 5.96 -7.91
C ALA A 87 1.22 6.95 -7.07
N TYR A 88 0.60 6.43 -6.03
CA TYR A 88 -0.24 7.20 -5.10
C TYR A 88 0.09 6.81 -3.68
N ARG A 89 -0.28 7.66 -2.74
CA ARG A 89 -0.31 7.30 -1.32
C ARG A 89 -1.76 7.21 -0.85
N LEU A 90 -2.07 6.17 -0.10
CA LEU A 90 -3.43 5.96 0.40
C LEU A 90 -3.72 6.94 1.53
N ASP A 91 -4.73 7.78 1.33
CA ASP A 91 -5.14 8.75 2.33
C ASP A 91 -5.61 8.03 3.59
N GLY A 92 -5.01 8.38 4.74
CA GLY A 92 -5.33 7.75 6.02
C GLY A 92 -4.78 6.35 6.22
N GLY A 93 -4.08 5.79 5.25
CA GLY A 93 -3.47 4.46 5.37
C GLY A 93 -4.48 3.35 5.61
N ILE A 94 -4.02 2.24 6.20
CA ILE A 94 -4.92 1.11 6.51
C ILE A 94 -6.00 1.50 7.49
N SER A 95 -5.70 2.44 8.40
CA SER A 95 -6.70 2.95 9.35
C SER A 95 -7.86 3.62 8.63
N GLY A 96 -7.57 4.48 7.63
CA GLY A 96 -8.61 5.11 6.82
C GLY A 96 -9.37 4.10 5.98
N TRP A 97 -8.68 3.11 5.45
CA TRP A 97 -9.27 2.01 4.70
C TRP A 97 -10.28 1.25 5.54
N GLU A 98 -9.89 0.88 6.77
CA GLU A 98 -10.77 0.17 7.69
C GLU A 98 -11.98 1.01 8.11
N LYS A 99 -11.77 2.29 8.37
CA LYS A 99 -12.86 3.22 8.73
C LYS A 99 -13.87 3.40 7.60
N ALA A 100 -13.42 3.22 6.37
CA ALA A 100 -14.29 3.28 5.20
C ALA A 100 -15.09 1.98 5.00
N GLY A 101 -14.89 0.99 5.86
CA GLY A 101 -15.61 -0.28 5.79
C GLY A 101 -15.05 -1.24 4.75
N LEU A 102 -13.83 -1.02 4.28
CA LEU A 102 -13.21 -1.86 3.27
C LEU A 102 -12.51 -3.07 3.90
N PRO A 103 -12.27 -4.13 3.12
CA PRO A 103 -11.77 -5.40 3.68
C PRO A 103 -10.41 -5.29 4.35
N VAL A 104 -10.35 -5.72 5.60
CA VAL A 104 -9.13 -5.88 6.37
C VAL A 104 -9.23 -7.23 7.08
N GLU A 105 -8.18 -8.02 7.02
CA GLU A 105 -8.14 -9.26 7.78
C GLU A 105 -7.31 -9.05 9.04
N HIS A 106 -7.85 -9.52 10.16
CA HIS A 106 -7.18 -9.50 11.46
C HIS A 106 -6.75 -10.91 11.79
N ILE A 107 -5.47 -11.06 12.11
CA ILE A 107 -4.95 -12.37 12.48
C ILE A 107 -5.17 -12.55 13.96
N SER A 108 -6.12 -13.43 14.29
CA SER A 108 -6.42 -13.78 15.68
C SER A 108 -5.43 -14.83 16.16
N SER A 109 -4.79 -14.55 17.29
CA SER A 109 -3.90 -15.51 17.91
C SER A 109 -4.61 -16.29 19.01
N THR A 110 -5.88 -16.57 18.83
CA THR A 110 -6.63 -17.39 19.77
C THR A 110 -6.21 -18.83 19.67
N ILE A 111 -5.86 -19.32 20.78
CA ILE A 111 -5.56 -20.74 20.94
C ILE A 111 -6.42 -21.26 22.08
#